data_f1c68f6af7da401504e8d67fbed5fcf0
#
_entry.id   f1c68f6af7da401504e8d67fbed5fcf0
#
_cell.length_a   1.000
_cell.length_b   1.000
_cell.length_c   1.000
_cell.angle_alpha   90.00
_cell.angle_beta   90.00
_cell.angle_gamma   90.00
#
_symmetry.space_group_name_H-M   'P 1'
#
loop_
_entity.id
_entity.type
_entity.pdbx_description
1 polymer ?
#
loop_
_entity_poly.entity_id
_entity_poly.type
_entity_poly.pdbx_seq_one_letter_code
_entity_poly.pdbx_strand_id
1 'polypeptide(L)'
;MLAARNIHLVADSTRVKGAVPESGSEPFTLILSEDSFDSYKIDPPSNELTITKDQLVELYSEMVKMRRMEVAADQAYKNKLVRGFCHLAIGQEAVAVGMEQAIKPDDSLITAYRCHTFVVQRGGTISGMLAELFGREGGLSKGKGGSMHVYTPNFFGGNGIVGAQVPLGTGLAFAQKYLKTNHATFTLYGDGASNQGQV
;
A
#
# COMPACT_ATOMS: atom_id res chain seq x y z
N MET A 1 12.39 25.73 7.37
CA MET A 1 10.99 25.81 7.87
C MET A 1 10.07 25.36 6.74
N LEU A 2 9.72 24.08 6.70
CA LEU A 2 8.67 23.56 5.84
C LEU A 2 7.34 23.89 6.52
N ALA A 3 6.58 24.82 5.93
CA ALA A 3 5.26 25.14 6.39
C ALA A 3 4.38 23.88 6.28
N ALA A 4 3.83 23.45 7.41
CA ALA A 4 2.76 22.46 7.43
C ALA A 4 1.60 23.02 6.60
N ARG A 5 1.47 22.60 5.35
CA ARG A 5 0.28 22.86 4.56
C ARG A 5 -0.86 22.07 5.18
N ASN A 6 -1.91 22.75 5.57
CA ASN A 6 -3.14 22.16 6.03
C ASN A 6 -3.63 21.17 4.97
N ILE A 7 -3.72 19.91 5.33
CA ILE A 7 -4.43 18.91 4.53
C ILE A 7 -5.90 19.29 4.64
N HIS A 8 -6.37 20.13 3.75
CA HIS A 8 -7.79 20.29 3.54
C HIS A 8 -8.32 18.98 2.99
N LEU A 9 -9.26 18.38 3.69
CA LEU A 9 -10.07 17.26 3.19
C LEU A 9 -10.73 17.72 1.87
N VAL A 10 -10.19 17.25 0.76
CA VAL A 10 -10.64 17.56 -0.62
C VAL A 10 -11.94 16.82 -0.96
N ALA A 11 -12.78 16.51 0.03
CA ALA A 11 -14.04 15.80 -0.18
C ALA A 11 -15.09 16.62 -0.94
N ASP A 12 -14.98 17.95 -0.99
CA ASP A 12 -16.07 18.82 -1.47
C ASP A 12 -16.03 19.18 -2.97
N SER A 13 -15.03 18.79 -3.72
CA SER A 13 -14.86 19.21 -5.12
C SER A 13 -14.84 18.10 -6.16
N THR A 14 -14.88 16.82 -5.75
CA THR A 14 -15.03 15.72 -6.71
C THR A 14 -16.46 15.69 -7.25
N ARG A 15 -16.60 15.74 -8.57
CA ARG A 15 -17.88 15.77 -9.27
C ARG A 15 -18.04 14.58 -10.20
N VAL A 16 -19.27 14.18 -10.44
CA VAL A 16 -19.59 13.18 -11.49
C VAL A 16 -19.83 13.94 -12.80
N LYS A 17 -19.19 13.50 -13.86
CA LYS A 17 -19.45 14.01 -15.22
C LYS A 17 -20.66 13.27 -15.79
N GLY A 18 -21.77 13.96 -15.87
CA GLY A 18 -23.03 13.36 -16.29
C GLY A 18 -23.81 12.65 -15.18
N ALA A 19 -24.61 11.67 -15.50
CA ALA A 19 -25.36 10.88 -14.54
C ALA A 19 -24.55 9.66 -14.07
N VAL A 20 -24.72 9.28 -12.81
CA VAL A 20 -24.18 8.00 -12.31
C VAL A 20 -25.08 6.88 -12.82
N PRO A 21 -24.55 5.88 -13.55
CA PRO A 21 -25.33 4.78 -14.08
C PRO A 21 -26.07 4.01 -12.98
N GLU A 22 -27.22 3.42 -13.30
CA GLU A 22 -27.94 2.52 -12.36
C GLU A 22 -27.18 1.20 -12.16
N SER A 23 -26.63 0.65 -13.24
CA SER A 23 -25.83 -0.58 -13.22
C SER A 23 -24.50 -0.36 -12.48
N GLY A 24 -24.10 -1.35 -11.66
CA GLY A 24 -22.82 -1.35 -10.93
C GLY A 24 -21.60 -1.45 -11.85
N SER A 25 -21.73 -2.15 -12.97
CA SER A 25 -20.64 -2.44 -13.92
C SER A 25 -20.48 -1.41 -15.03
N GLU A 26 -21.42 -0.48 -15.19
CA GLU A 26 -21.35 0.57 -16.22
C GLU A 26 -20.36 1.65 -15.78
N PRO A 27 -19.37 2.02 -16.64
CA PRO A 27 -18.39 3.02 -16.30
C PRO A 27 -18.97 4.44 -16.34
N PHE A 28 -18.49 5.28 -15.44
CA PHE A 28 -18.76 6.71 -15.43
C PHE A 28 -17.49 7.48 -15.10
N THR A 29 -17.49 8.78 -15.35
CA THR A 29 -16.32 9.62 -15.13
C THR A 29 -16.49 10.47 -13.88
N LEU A 30 -15.51 10.39 -12.99
CA LEU A 30 -15.30 11.32 -11.89
C LEU A 30 -14.35 12.42 -12.33
N ILE A 31 -14.66 13.65 -11.97
CA ILE A 31 -13.76 14.80 -12.11
C ILE A 31 -13.23 15.09 -10.72
N LEU A 32 -11.94 14.86 -10.54
CA LEU A 32 -11.24 15.21 -9.31
C LEU A 32 -11.04 16.73 -9.24
N SER A 33 -10.80 17.27 -8.06
CA SER A 33 -10.50 18.68 -7.89
C SER A 33 -9.22 19.06 -8.63
N GLU A 34 -9.11 20.31 -9.06
CA GLU A 34 -7.91 20.84 -9.71
C GLU A 34 -6.68 20.76 -8.81
N ASP A 35 -6.88 20.81 -7.49
CA ASP A 35 -5.82 20.70 -6.48
C ASP A 35 -5.49 19.25 -6.06
N SER A 36 -6.04 18.25 -6.77
CA SER A 36 -5.83 16.83 -6.41
C SER A 36 -4.39 16.36 -6.64
N PHE A 37 -3.67 17.03 -7.54
CA PHE A 37 -2.30 16.68 -7.88
C PHE A 37 -1.39 17.90 -7.79
N ASP A 38 -0.34 17.79 -7.00
CA ASP A 38 0.73 18.77 -6.91
C ASP A 38 1.94 18.19 -7.67
N SER A 39 2.28 18.77 -8.84
CA SER A 39 3.34 18.27 -9.71
C SER A 39 4.52 19.25 -9.77
N TYR A 40 5.73 18.67 -9.87
CA TYR A 40 6.97 19.45 -9.94
C TYR A 40 7.73 19.12 -11.22
N LYS A 41 7.88 20.10 -12.10
CA LYS A 41 8.60 20.01 -13.39
C LYS A 41 8.06 18.96 -14.39
N ILE A 42 6.87 18.43 -14.16
CA ILE A 42 6.14 17.56 -15.08
C ILE A 42 4.67 17.99 -15.11
N ASP A 43 3.99 17.69 -16.20
CA ASP A 43 2.53 17.90 -16.28
C ASP A 43 1.82 16.97 -15.28
N PRO A 44 0.77 17.45 -14.58
CA PRO A 44 -0.03 16.61 -13.69
C PRO A 44 -0.76 15.53 -14.51
N PRO A 45 -1.11 14.38 -13.89
CA PRO A 45 -2.00 13.42 -14.52
C PRO A 45 -3.39 14.03 -14.73
N SER A 46 -4.20 13.39 -15.59
CA SER A 46 -5.59 13.80 -15.77
C SER A 46 -6.36 13.79 -14.45
N ASN A 47 -7.18 14.81 -14.24
CA ASN A 47 -8.13 14.86 -13.14
C ASN A 47 -9.45 14.12 -13.46
N GLU A 48 -9.61 13.58 -14.68
CA GLU A 48 -10.73 12.72 -15.05
C GLU A 48 -10.38 11.25 -14.81
N LEU A 49 -11.20 10.56 -14.01
CA LEU A 49 -11.08 9.14 -13.71
C LEU A 49 -12.32 8.40 -14.17
N THR A 50 -12.15 7.44 -15.09
CA THR A 50 -13.23 6.53 -15.48
C THR A 50 -13.23 5.30 -14.58
N ILE A 51 -14.35 5.05 -13.93
CA ILE A 51 -14.50 3.97 -12.92
C ILE A 51 -15.95 3.47 -12.90
N THR A 52 -16.16 2.27 -12.36
CA THR A 52 -17.51 1.71 -12.12
C THR A 52 -17.87 1.79 -10.63
N LYS A 53 -19.18 1.69 -10.32
CA LYS A 53 -19.61 1.59 -8.90
C LYS A 53 -19.05 0.33 -8.24
N ASP A 54 -19.02 -0.79 -8.96
CA ASP A 54 -18.52 -2.05 -8.41
C ASP A 54 -17.04 -1.91 -8.02
N GLN A 55 -16.22 -1.26 -8.85
CA GLN A 55 -14.82 -0.97 -8.51
C GLN A 55 -14.69 -0.06 -7.28
N LEU A 56 -15.52 0.99 -7.18
CA LEU A 56 -15.49 1.85 -5.99
C LEU A 56 -15.86 1.09 -4.72
N VAL A 57 -16.87 0.23 -4.77
CA VAL A 57 -17.29 -0.60 -3.64
C VAL A 57 -16.20 -1.60 -3.28
N GLU A 58 -15.54 -2.20 -4.26
CA GLU A 58 -14.40 -3.11 -4.03
C GLU A 58 -13.24 -2.38 -3.34
N LEU A 59 -12.80 -1.24 -3.87
CA LEU A 59 -11.74 -0.42 -3.26
C LEU A 59 -12.08 -0.03 -1.82
N TYR A 60 -13.30 0.41 -1.58
CA TYR A 60 -13.76 0.75 -0.24
C TYR A 60 -13.77 -0.47 0.69
N SER A 61 -14.26 -1.60 0.21
CA SER A 61 -14.29 -2.85 0.98
C SER A 61 -12.90 -3.31 1.37
N GLU A 62 -11.93 -3.24 0.44
CA GLU A 62 -10.53 -3.56 0.73
C GLU A 62 -9.94 -2.61 1.81
N MET A 63 -10.16 -1.31 1.70
CA MET A 63 -9.71 -0.36 2.73
C MET A 63 -10.33 -0.66 4.11
N VAL A 64 -11.62 -1.02 4.15
CA VAL A 64 -12.30 -1.40 5.41
C VAL A 64 -11.72 -2.69 5.99
N LYS A 65 -11.46 -3.70 5.14
CA LYS A 65 -10.81 -4.95 5.58
C LYS A 65 -9.43 -4.67 6.18
N MET A 66 -8.60 -3.87 5.52
CA MET A 66 -7.28 -3.48 6.04
C MET A 66 -7.40 -2.75 7.38
N ARG A 67 -8.29 -1.77 7.48
CA ARG A 67 -8.52 -1.06 8.74
C ARG A 67 -8.94 -1.99 9.87
N ARG A 68 -9.86 -2.91 9.61
CA ARG A 68 -10.33 -3.88 10.62
C ARG A 68 -9.25 -4.85 11.05
N MET A 69 -8.43 -5.32 10.11
CA MET A 69 -7.26 -6.15 10.41
C MET A 69 -6.30 -5.43 11.34
N GLU A 70 -5.94 -4.19 11.04
CA GLU A 70 -5.02 -3.41 11.86
C GLU A 70 -5.59 -3.08 13.25
N VAL A 71 -6.88 -2.81 13.36
CA VAL A 71 -7.56 -2.63 14.66
C VAL A 71 -7.51 -3.92 15.48
N ALA A 72 -7.72 -5.08 14.85
CA ALA A 72 -7.59 -6.37 15.54
C ALA A 72 -6.15 -6.63 15.99
N ALA A 73 -5.15 -6.29 15.17
CA ALA A 73 -3.75 -6.38 15.52
C ALA A 73 -3.38 -5.46 16.69
N ASP A 74 -3.90 -4.22 16.71
CA ASP A 74 -3.73 -3.28 17.82
C ASP A 74 -4.30 -3.82 19.13
N GLN A 75 -5.51 -4.38 19.09
CA GLN A 75 -6.12 -5.01 20.27
C GLN A 75 -5.29 -6.20 20.77
N ALA A 76 -4.81 -7.04 19.86
CA ALA A 76 -3.95 -8.17 20.21
C ALA A 76 -2.62 -7.70 20.82
N TYR A 77 -2.04 -6.62 20.28
CA TYR A 77 -0.82 -6.01 20.81
C TYR A 77 -1.04 -5.47 22.24
N LYS A 78 -2.11 -4.72 22.48
CA LYS A 78 -2.49 -4.20 23.79
C LYS A 78 -2.71 -5.32 24.83
N ASN A 79 -3.23 -6.45 24.36
CA ASN A 79 -3.41 -7.67 25.18
C ASN A 79 -2.13 -8.50 25.33
N LYS A 80 -0.98 -8.00 24.85
CA LYS A 80 0.34 -8.66 24.93
C LYS A 80 0.39 -10.03 24.22
N LEU A 81 -0.45 -10.26 23.24
CA LEU A 81 -0.45 -11.47 22.41
C LEU A 81 0.55 -11.37 21.26
N VAL A 82 0.92 -10.16 20.86
CA VAL A 82 1.95 -9.87 19.85
C VAL A 82 3.25 -9.54 20.56
N ARG A 83 4.33 -10.20 20.17
CA ARG A 83 5.68 -9.98 20.71
C ARG A 83 6.46 -9.00 19.84
N GLY A 84 7.22 -8.10 20.50
CA GLY A 84 8.01 -7.11 19.81
C GLY A 84 7.17 -5.93 19.31
N PHE A 85 7.63 -5.29 18.25
CA PHE A 85 6.93 -4.17 17.63
C PHE A 85 5.70 -4.60 16.85
N CYS A 86 4.70 -3.71 16.77
CA CYS A 86 3.55 -3.85 15.89
C CYS A 86 3.38 -2.55 15.10
N HIS A 87 3.82 -2.55 13.85
CA HIS A 87 3.82 -1.36 13.00
C HIS A 87 2.53 -1.30 12.19
N LEU A 88 1.51 -0.68 12.79
CA LEU A 88 0.19 -0.55 12.19
C LEU A 88 0.18 0.45 11.03
N ALA A 89 -0.58 0.15 9.99
CA ALA A 89 -0.78 1.00 8.81
C ALA A 89 -2.15 1.73 8.84
N ILE A 90 -2.71 1.97 10.03
CA ILE A 90 -3.98 2.68 10.21
C ILE A 90 -3.87 4.09 9.62
N GLY A 91 -4.76 4.44 8.69
CA GLY A 91 -4.77 5.70 7.97
C GLY A 91 -4.00 5.69 6.64
N GLN A 92 -3.36 4.57 6.28
CA GLN A 92 -2.58 4.43 5.04
C GLN A 92 -3.19 3.41 4.06
N GLU A 93 -4.43 3.01 4.28
CA GLU A 93 -5.11 1.96 3.49
C GLU A 93 -5.21 2.34 2.01
N ALA A 94 -5.53 3.60 1.73
CA ALA A 94 -5.71 4.09 0.36
C ALA A 94 -4.41 4.00 -0.47
N VAL A 95 -3.25 4.15 0.14
CA VAL A 95 -1.96 4.01 -0.55
C VAL A 95 -1.76 2.58 -1.01
N ALA A 96 -1.97 1.59 -0.12
CA ALA A 96 -1.77 0.18 -0.46
C ALA A 96 -2.80 -0.30 -1.48
N VAL A 97 -4.08 0.00 -1.26
CA VAL A 97 -5.17 -0.43 -2.14
C VAL A 97 -5.10 0.25 -3.50
N GLY A 98 -4.86 1.57 -3.54
CA GLY A 98 -4.75 2.32 -4.80
C GLY A 98 -3.52 1.91 -5.62
N MET A 99 -2.40 1.65 -4.97
CA MET A 99 -1.18 1.19 -5.64
C MET A 99 -1.39 -0.18 -6.27
N GLU A 100 -2.01 -1.13 -5.58
CA GLU A 100 -2.25 -2.48 -6.11
C GLU A 100 -3.17 -2.48 -7.34
N GLN A 101 -4.07 -1.51 -7.45
CA GLN A 101 -4.89 -1.33 -8.66
C GLN A 101 -4.07 -0.83 -9.87
N ALA A 102 -2.96 -0.17 -9.64
CA ALA A 102 -2.14 0.43 -10.69
C ALA A 102 -1.00 -0.48 -11.16
N ILE A 103 -0.57 -1.45 -10.35
CA ILE A 103 0.55 -2.34 -10.64
C ILE A 103 0.09 -3.73 -11.07
N LYS A 104 0.97 -4.47 -11.72
CA LYS A 104 0.68 -5.83 -12.17
C LYS A 104 1.04 -6.86 -11.08
N PRO A 105 0.37 -8.04 -11.07
CA PRO A 105 0.72 -9.11 -10.13
C PRO A 105 2.19 -9.56 -10.23
N ASP A 106 2.78 -9.50 -11.42
CA ASP A 106 4.17 -9.90 -11.66
C ASP A 106 5.19 -8.79 -11.38
N ASP A 107 4.75 -7.58 -11.11
CA ASP A 107 5.64 -6.50 -10.67
C ASP A 107 6.14 -6.80 -9.25
N SER A 108 7.37 -6.41 -8.97
CA SER A 108 7.97 -6.58 -7.64
C SER A 108 7.65 -5.41 -6.73
N LEU A 109 7.31 -5.71 -5.49
CA LEU A 109 7.07 -4.72 -4.45
C LEU A 109 7.95 -5.00 -3.24
N ILE A 110 8.61 -3.98 -2.72
CA ILE A 110 9.37 -4.01 -1.46
C ILE A 110 9.11 -2.72 -0.68
N THR A 111 8.97 -2.81 0.63
CA THR A 111 8.61 -1.66 1.46
C THR A 111 9.37 -1.62 2.79
N ALA A 112 9.06 -0.63 3.61
CA ALA A 112 9.56 -0.47 4.96
C ALA A 112 8.84 -1.41 5.97
N TYR A 113 9.07 -1.17 7.25
CA TYR A 113 8.55 -1.95 8.37
C TYR A 113 7.02 -1.97 8.49
N ARG A 114 6.33 -1.02 7.90
CA ARG A 114 4.85 -0.88 7.94
C ARG A 114 4.24 -1.53 6.69
N CYS A 115 4.19 -2.85 6.68
CA CYS A 115 3.95 -3.65 5.48
C CYS A 115 2.67 -4.50 5.49
N HIS A 116 1.89 -4.50 6.59
CA HIS A 116 0.75 -5.42 6.75
C HIS A 116 -0.28 -5.31 5.62
N THR A 117 -0.64 -4.10 5.21
CA THR A 117 -1.61 -3.87 4.13
C THR A 117 -1.08 -4.35 2.79
N PHE A 118 0.18 -4.07 2.48
CA PHE A 118 0.80 -4.49 1.21
C PHE A 118 0.87 -6.00 1.09
N VAL A 119 1.24 -6.72 2.18
CA VAL A 119 1.35 -8.17 2.12
C VAL A 119 -0.01 -8.82 1.85
N VAL A 120 -1.10 -8.27 2.40
CA VAL A 120 -2.45 -8.80 2.16
C VAL A 120 -2.90 -8.49 0.73
N GLN A 121 -2.65 -7.30 0.22
CA GLN A 121 -2.93 -6.93 -1.17
C GLN A 121 -2.12 -7.79 -2.16
N ARG A 122 -0.91 -8.21 -1.80
CA ARG A 122 -0.03 -9.06 -2.62
C ARG A 122 -0.18 -10.56 -2.33
N GLY A 123 -1.41 -11.01 -2.04
CA GLY A 123 -1.77 -12.42 -1.94
C GLY A 123 -1.60 -13.06 -0.57
N GLY A 124 -1.19 -12.32 0.44
CA GLY A 124 -1.24 -12.78 1.83
C GLY A 124 -2.67 -12.82 2.35
N THR A 125 -2.93 -13.66 3.34
CA THR A 125 -4.25 -13.71 4.00
C THR A 125 -4.21 -12.93 5.32
N ILE A 126 -5.36 -12.35 5.70
CA ILE A 126 -5.50 -11.67 7.01
C ILE A 126 -5.17 -12.63 8.15
N SER A 127 -5.66 -13.89 8.07
CA SER A 127 -5.35 -14.91 9.08
C SER A 127 -3.86 -15.26 9.13
N GLY A 128 -3.19 -15.34 7.96
CA GLY A 128 -1.76 -15.57 7.88
C GLY A 128 -0.94 -14.41 8.47
N MET A 129 -1.36 -13.16 8.21
CA MET A 129 -0.72 -11.98 8.79
C MET A 129 -0.90 -11.92 10.32
N LEU A 130 -2.10 -12.18 10.84
CA LEU A 130 -2.34 -12.21 12.28
C LEU A 130 -1.61 -13.39 12.94
N ALA A 131 -1.58 -14.57 12.31
CA ALA A 131 -0.81 -15.71 12.81
C ALA A 131 0.68 -15.40 12.89
N GLU A 132 1.21 -14.64 11.91
CA GLU A 132 2.60 -14.18 11.94
C GLU A 132 2.87 -13.27 13.15
N LEU A 133 2.01 -12.29 13.39
CA LEU A 133 2.09 -11.41 14.57
C LEU A 133 2.06 -12.19 15.89
N PHE A 134 1.30 -13.27 15.96
CA PHE A 134 1.22 -14.14 17.13
C PHE A 134 2.38 -15.15 17.23
N GLY A 135 3.32 -15.13 16.31
CA GLY A 135 4.45 -16.07 16.28
C GLY A 135 4.02 -17.52 16.05
N ARG A 136 2.98 -17.73 15.23
CA ARG A 136 2.44 -19.07 14.93
C ARG A 136 3.01 -19.62 13.63
N GLU A 137 3.13 -20.94 13.55
CA GLU A 137 3.66 -21.64 12.36
C GLU A 137 2.80 -21.40 11.11
N GLY A 138 1.48 -21.19 11.28
CA GLY A 138 0.57 -20.81 10.18
C GLY A 138 0.74 -19.38 9.69
N GLY A 139 1.69 -18.60 10.22
CA GLY A 139 2.04 -17.27 9.71
C GLY A 139 2.80 -17.32 8.39
N LEU A 140 2.77 -16.22 7.64
CA LEU A 140 3.36 -16.10 6.31
C LEU A 140 4.87 -16.33 6.27
N SER A 141 5.56 -16.05 7.37
CA SER A 141 6.98 -16.34 7.62
C SER A 141 7.17 -17.36 8.75
N LYS A 142 6.18 -18.25 8.95
CA LYS A 142 6.16 -19.29 9.99
C LYS A 142 6.30 -18.74 11.42
N GLY A 143 5.79 -17.53 11.64
CA GLY A 143 5.83 -16.84 12.92
C GLY A 143 7.21 -16.30 13.33
N LYS A 144 8.18 -16.25 12.39
CA LYS A 144 9.55 -15.79 12.67
C LYS A 144 9.80 -14.35 12.23
N GLY A 145 8.98 -13.82 11.33
CA GLY A 145 9.13 -12.48 10.77
C GLY A 145 8.49 -11.38 11.62
N GLY A 146 7.47 -11.71 12.40
CA GLY A 146 6.72 -10.76 13.23
C GLY A 146 6.02 -9.69 12.38
N SER A 147 6.03 -8.43 12.85
CA SER A 147 5.33 -7.33 12.18
C SER A 147 6.00 -6.86 10.88
N MET A 148 7.31 -7.08 10.70
CA MET A 148 8.10 -6.40 9.67
C MET A 148 8.59 -7.31 8.55
N HIS A 149 8.76 -8.61 8.81
CA HIS A 149 9.44 -9.52 7.89
C HIS A 149 8.49 -10.59 7.37
N VAL A 150 7.61 -10.17 6.47
CA VAL A 150 6.61 -11.02 5.82
C VAL A 150 6.75 -10.94 4.31
N TYR A 151 6.56 -12.07 3.64
CA TYR A 151 6.81 -12.22 2.23
C TYR A 151 5.68 -12.99 1.56
N THR A 152 5.39 -12.64 0.31
CA THR A 152 4.49 -13.38 -0.59
C THR A 152 5.11 -13.38 -1.99
N PRO A 153 4.59 -14.13 -2.96
CA PRO A 153 5.08 -14.05 -4.33
C PRO A 153 5.10 -12.59 -4.83
N ASN A 154 6.23 -12.16 -5.40
CA ASN A 154 6.47 -10.79 -5.90
C ASN A 154 6.34 -9.66 -4.85
N PHE A 155 6.12 -10.00 -3.58
CA PHE A 155 6.28 -9.08 -2.46
C PHE A 155 7.51 -9.47 -1.63
N PHE A 156 8.54 -8.65 -1.74
CA PHE A 156 9.86 -8.90 -1.15
C PHE A 156 9.98 -8.35 0.28
N GLY A 157 8.84 -8.15 0.92
CA GLY A 157 8.72 -7.92 2.35
C GLY A 157 8.82 -6.47 2.79
N GLY A 158 8.64 -6.34 4.10
CA GLY A 158 9.03 -5.18 4.87
C GLY A 158 10.46 -5.29 5.34
N ASN A 159 11.03 -4.17 5.76
CA ASN A 159 12.38 -4.08 6.28
C ASN A 159 12.38 -3.34 7.61
N GLY A 160 12.95 -3.95 8.65
CA GLY A 160 13.10 -3.34 9.96
C GLY A 160 14.16 -2.24 9.98
N ILE A 161 15.20 -2.36 9.15
CA ILE A 161 16.24 -1.35 9.00
C ILE A 161 15.75 -0.28 8.04
N VAL A 162 15.61 0.95 8.52
CA VAL A 162 15.10 2.08 7.75
C VAL A 162 15.99 2.36 6.55
N GLY A 163 15.40 2.35 5.35
CA GLY A 163 16.11 2.59 4.09
C GLY A 163 16.74 1.34 3.45
N ALA A 164 16.80 0.19 4.13
CA ALA A 164 17.42 -1.04 3.58
C ALA A 164 16.72 -1.55 2.31
N GLN A 165 15.44 -1.28 2.16
CA GLN A 165 14.67 -1.66 0.96
C GLN A 165 15.13 -0.93 -0.31
N VAL A 166 15.81 0.21 -0.21
CA VAL A 166 16.23 0.98 -1.38
C VAL A 166 17.28 0.23 -2.21
N PRO A 167 18.43 -0.18 -1.64
CA PRO A 167 19.40 -0.98 -2.39
C PRO A 167 18.87 -2.36 -2.77
N LEU A 168 18.02 -2.99 -1.94
CA LEU A 168 17.40 -4.27 -2.27
C LEU A 168 16.45 -4.13 -3.47
N GLY A 169 15.60 -3.12 -3.49
CA GLY A 169 14.72 -2.83 -4.61
C GLY A 169 15.48 -2.50 -5.90
N THR A 170 16.59 -1.78 -5.77
CA THR A 170 17.52 -1.56 -6.89
C THR A 170 18.06 -2.88 -7.45
N GLY A 171 18.41 -3.83 -6.59
CA GLY A 171 18.83 -5.17 -6.99
C GLY A 171 17.72 -5.95 -7.71
N LEU A 172 16.49 -5.87 -7.23
CA LEU A 172 15.32 -6.48 -7.90
C LEU A 172 15.09 -5.88 -9.29
N ALA A 173 15.13 -4.55 -9.41
CA ALA A 173 14.99 -3.86 -10.70
C ALA A 173 16.14 -4.20 -11.65
N PHE A 174 17.37 -4.31 -11.14
CA PHE A 174 18.51 -4.75 -11.93
C PHE A 174 18.32 -6.18 -12.46
N ALA A 175 17.84 -7.11 -11.62
CA ALA A 175 17.56 -8.49 -12.04
C ALA A 175 16.50 -8.54 -13.15
N GLN A 176 15.40 -7.79 -13.02
CA GLN A 176 14.37 -7.69 -14.05
C GLN A 176 14.92 -7.14 -15.36
N LYS A 177 15.73 -6.09 -15.31
CA LYS A 177 16.40 -5.54 -16.49
C LYS A 177 17.37 -6.52 -17.12
N TYR A 178 18.17 -7.23 -16.32
CA TYR A 178 19.12 -8.24 -16.79
C TYR A 178 18.41 -9.41 -17.46
N LEU A 179 17.33 -9.89 -16.86
CA LEU A 179 16.51 -10.99 -17.40
C LEU A 179 15.58 -10.54 -18.53
N LYS A 180 15.55 -9.23 -18.86
CA LYS A 180 14.70 -8.63 -19.90
C LYS A 180 13.21 -8.93 -19.68
N THR A 181 12.76 -8.98 -18.43
CA THR A 181 11.35 -9.09 -18.11
C THR A 181 10.65 -7.72 -18.35
N ASN A 182 9.35 -7.76 -18.65
CA ASN A 182 8.55 -6.53 -18.79
C ASN A 182 7.81 -6.21 -17.49
N HIS A 183 8.54 -6.27 -16.37
CA HIS A 183 8.03 -6.00 -15.03
C HIS A 183 8.71 -4.78 -14.43
N ALA A 184 8.02 -4.12 -13.50
CA ALA A 184 8.55 -3.01 -12.73
C ALA A 184 8.84 -3.43 -11.28
N THR A 185 9.74 -2.70 -10.62
CA THR A 185 9.99 -2.83 -9.18
C THR A 185 9.56 -1.55 -8.47
N PHE A 186 8.68 -1.70 -7.51
CA PHE A 186 8.20 -0.62 -6.66
C PHE A 186 8.89 -0.72 -5.29
N THR A 187 9.68 0.30 -4.99
CA THR A 187 10.39 0.40 -3.71
C THR A 187 9.83 1.57 -2.92
N LEU A 188 9.12 1.27 -1.82
CA LEU A 188 8.49 2.29 -1.00
C LEU A 188 9.36 2.60 0.23
N TYR A 189 9.54 3.88 0.48
CA TYR A 189 10.25 4.36 1.66
C TYR A 189 9.68 5.70 2.13
N GLY A 190 9.84 5.97 3.41
CA GLY A 190 9.32 7.19 4.03
C GLY A 190 10.30 8.36 3.94
N ASP A 191 9.84 9.51 4.43
CA ASP A 191 10.56 10.77 4.50
C ASP A 191 11.90 10.66 5.25
N GLY A 192 11.92 9.92 6.37
CA GLY A 192 13.16 9.69 7.12
C GLY A 192 14.19 8.90 6.32
N ALA A 193 13.75 7.84 5.61
CA ALA A 193 14.62 7.04 4.78
C ALA A 193 15.16 7.81 3.57
N SER A 194 14.39 8.73 3.00
CA SER A 194 14.79 9.54 1.85
C SER A 194 15.98 10.46 2.13
N ASN A 195 16.28 10.71 3.39
CA ASN A 195 17.40 11.53 3.82
C ASN A 195 18.62 10.72 4.31
N GLN A 196 18.62 9.41 4.09
CA GLN A 196 19.74 8.53 4.43
C GLN A 196 20.65 8.30 3.22
N GLY A 197 21.89 7.89 3.48
CA GLY A 197 22.92 7.74 2.46
C GLY A 197 22.73 6.56 1.50
N GLN A 198 21.74 5.70 1.69
CA GLN A 198 21.44 4.58 0.80
C GLN A 198 20.41 4.92 -0.30
N VAL A 199 19.91 6.14 -0.34
CA VAL A 199 18.98 6.66 -1.39
C VAL A 199 19.76 7.37 -2.47
#